data_ab62b185d8fb0152926c7741a2fc1f87
#
_entry.id   ab62b185d8fb0152926c7741a2fc1f87
#
_cell.length_a   1.000
_cell.length_b   1.000
_cell.length_c   1.000
_cell.angle_alpha   90.00
_cell.angle_beta   90.00
_cell.angle_gamma   90.00
#
_symmetry.space_group_name_H-M   'P 1'
#
loop_
_entity.id
_entity.type
_entity.pdbx_description
1 polymer ?
#
loop_
_entity_poly.entity_id
_entity_poly.type
_entity_poly.pdbx_seq_one_letter_code
_entity_poly.pdbx_strand_id
1 'polypeptide(L)' 'MSFKFAVGQAVEYKPVSGPIILCTVIKQMPKEDGQLAFRYRIKNDQETFERNVFEYDLTALEKPENLYGFVERLHRAKYH' A
#
# COMPACT_ATOMS: atom_id res chain seq x y z
N MET A 1 12.40 -13.71 -10.02
CA MET A 1 11.87 -12.99 -8.88
C MET A 1 10.58 -12.29 -9.27
N SER A 2 9.63 -12.28 -8.38
CA SER A 2 8.34 -11.72 -8.69
C SER A 2 8.05 -10.52 -7.79
N PHE A 3 7.15 -9.68 -8.28
CA PHE A 3 6.70 -8.52 -7.52
C PHE A 3 5.92 -8.98 -6.29
N LYS A 4 6.15 -8.29 -5.19
CA LYS A 4 5.45 -8.60 -3.94
C LYS A 4 4.03 -8.07 -3.95
N PHE A 5 3.79 -6.98 -4.66
CA PHE A 5 2.48 -6.33 -4.69
C PHE A 5 1.94 -6.31 -6.11
N ALA A 6 0.63 -6.48 -6.24
CA ALA A 6 -0.04 -6.51 -7.52
C ALA A 6 -0.60 -5.14 -7.86
N VAL A 7 -0.77 -4.90 -9.16
CA VAL A 7 -1.45 -3.69 -9.61
C VAL A 7 -2.88 -3.71 -9.07
N GLY A 8 -3.30 -2.60 -8.50
CA GLY A 8 -4.62 -2.48 -7.89
C GLY A 8 -4.64 -2.81 -6.42
N GLN A 9 -3.55 -3.33 -5.89
CA GLN A 9 -3.49 -3.71 -4.48
C GLN A 9 -3.36 -2.48 -3.60
N ALA A 10 -4.04 -2.50 -2.46
CA ALA A 10 -3.91 -1.45 -1.45
C ALA A 10 -2.67 -1.72 -0.61
N VAL A 11 -1.88 -0.68 -0.41
CA VAL A 11 -0.64 -0.77 0.36
C VAL A 11 -0.51 0.44 1.25
N GLU A 12 0.35 0.31 2.25
CA GLU A 12 0.74 1.45 3.09
C GLU A 12 2.12 1.89 2.65
N TYR A 13 2.25 3.18 2.40
CA TYR A 13 3.53 3.79 2.05
C TYR A 13 4.04 4.55 3.26
N LYS A 14 5.27 4.25 3.65
CA LYS A 14 5.91 4.92 4.78
C LYS A 14 6.98 5.84 4.26
N PRO A 15 6.71 7.13 4.17
CA PRO A 15 7.73 8.08 3.71
C PRO A 15 8.84 8.22 4.74
N VAL A 16 9.96 8.79 4.30
CA VAL A 16 11.10 9.01 5.18
C VAL A 16 10.67 9.85 6.38
N SER A 17 9.84 10.83 6.14
CA SER A 17 9.26 11.59 7.24
C SER A 17 7.80 11.83 6.93
N GLY A 18 7.00 11.91 7.98
CA GLY A 18 5.57 12.11 7.83
C GLY A 18 4.78 10.86 8.12
N PRO A 19 3.47 10.95 8.05
CA PRO A 19 2.60 9.83 8.40
C PRO A 19 2.57 8.77 7.31
N ILE A 20 2.14 7.58 7.69
CA ILE A 20 1.89 6.50 6.74
C ILE A 20 0.71 6.90 5.86
N ILE A 21 0.84 6.63 4.57
CA ILE A 21 -0.17 7.00 3.59
C ILE A 21 -0.72 5.75 2.94
N LEU A 22 -2.03 5.67 2.84
CA LEU A 22 -2.68 4.56 2.15
C LEU A 22 -2.69 4.83 0.67
N CYS A 23 -2.22 3.87 -0.11
CA CYS A 23 -2.09 4.05 -1.55
C CYS A 23 -2.55 2.82 -2.29
N THR A 24 -2.73 2.98 -3.59
CA THR A 24 -3.04 1.88 -4.48
C THR A 24 -1.87 1.73 -5.45
N VAL A 25 -1.48 0.50 -5.71
CA VAL A 25 -0.42 0.22 -6.69
C VAL A 25 -0.99 0.45 -8.08
N ILE A 26 -0.36 1.36 -8.81
CA ILE A 26 -0.79 1.70 -10.17
C ILE A 26 0.02 0.93 -11.20
N LYS A 27 1.30 0.74 -10.94
CA LYS A 27 2.18 0.12 -11.92
C LYS A 27 3.32 -0.57 -11.20
N GLN A 28 3.72 -1.72 -11.73
CA GLN A 28 4.92 -2.43 -11.30
C GLN A 28 6.06 -2.04 -12.23
N MET A 29 7.21 -1.74 -11.65
CA MET A 29 8.37 -1.35 -12.45
C MET A 29 9.49 -2.32 -12.19
N PRO A 30 10.01 -2.98 -13.25
CA PRO A 30 11.07 -3.95 -13.07
C PRO A 30 12.34 -3.30 -12.56
N LYS A 31 13.22 -4.11 -12.01
CA LYS A 31 14.51 -3.62 -11.59
C LYS A 31 15.32 -3.18 -12.79
N GLU A 32 16.02 -2.07 -12.62
CA GLU A 32 16.99 -1.63 -13.59
C GLU A 32 18.39 -2.03 -13.12
N ASP A 33 19.34 -1.93 -14.02
CA ASP A 33 20.72 -2.28 -13.68
C ASP A 33 21.16 -1.54 -12.42
N GLY A 34 21.72 -2.29 -11.49
CA GLY A 34 22.21 -1.71 -10.25
C GLY A 34 21.18 -1.54 -9.16
N GLN A 35 19.91 -1.80 -9.43
CA GLN A 35 18.88 -1.67 -8.41
C GLN A 35 18.70 -2.99 -7.66
N LEU A 36 18.48 -2.88 -6.37
CA LEU A 36 18.32 -4.04 -5.51
C LEU A 36 16.88 -4.41 -5.26
N ALA A 37 15.95 -3.54 -5.61
CA ALA A 37 14.54 -3.78 -5.33
C ALA A 37 13.68 -3.34 -6.49
N PHE A 38 12.52 -3.98 -6.60
CA PHE A 38 11.50 -3.53 -7.53
C PHE A 38 10.97 -2.17 -7.09
N ARG A 39 10.42 -1.44 -8.04
CA ARG A 39 9.77 -0.16 -7.78
C ARG A 39 8.32 -0.25 -8.19
N TYR A 40 7.55 0.64 -7.63
CA TYR A 40 6.12 0.72 -7.90
C TYR A 40 5.71 2.15 -8.06
N ARG A 41 4.73 2.37 -8.92
CA ARG A 41 4.05 3.66 -8.96
C ARG A 41 2.78 3.49 -8.14
N ILE A 42 2.59 4.39 -7.18
CA ILE A 42 1.46 4.32 -6.26
C ILE A 42 0.74 5.65 -6.25
N LYS A 43 -0.52 5.62 -5.82
CA LYS A 43 -1.32 6.84 -5.76
C LYS A 43 -2.21 6.80 -4.53
N ASN A 44 -2.30 7.93 -3.85
CA ASN A 44 -3.23 8.15 -2.75
C ASN A 44 -4.42 8.92 -3.27
N ASP A 45 -5.61 8.59 -2.79
CA ASP A 45 -6.83 9.23 -3.26
C ASP A 45 -6.87 10.71 -2.98
N GLN A 46 -6.14 11.15 -1.96
CA GLN A 46 -6.14 12.55 -1.58
C GLN A 46 -5.11 13.37 -2.36
N GLU A 47 -4.31 12.73 -3.18
CA GLU A 47 -3.26 13.40 -3.93
C GLU A 47 -3.57 13.39 -5.41
N THR A 48 -3.11 14.41 -6.10
CA THR A 48 -3.31 14.51 -7.55
C THR A 48 -2.13 13.97 -8.33
N PHE A 49 -1.12 13.45 -7.66
CA PHE A 49 0.09 12.95 -8.31
C PHE A 49 0.36 11.53 -7.85
N GLU A 50 1.19 10.84 -8.64
CA GLU A 50 1.63 9.48 -8.32
C GLU A 50 3.06 9.53 -7.81
N ARG A 51 3.42 8.53 -7.01
CA ARG A 51 4.77 8.44 -6.46
C ARG A 51 5.45 7.19 -6.98
N ASN A 52 6.75 7.29 -7.25
CA ASN A 52 7.58 6.13 -7.55
C ASN A 52 8.33 5.76 -6.28
N VAL A 53 8.13 4.54 -5.82
CA VAL A 53 8.71 4.11 -4.54
C VAL A 53 9.32 2.74 -4.68
N PHE A 54 10.20 2.39 -3.76
CA PHE A 54 10.78 1.05 -3.73
C PHE A 54 9.87 0.09 -2.96
N GLU A 55 10.01 -1.19 -3.27
CA GLU A 55 9.20 -2.22 -2.64
C GLU A 55 9.34 -2.20 -1.13
N TYR A 56 10.55 -1.94 -0.63
CA TYR A 56 10.76 -1.95 0.82
C TYR A 56 10.13 -0.76 1.53
N ASP A 57 9.63 0.22 0.79
CA ASP A 57 8.91 1.34 1.40
C ASP A 57 7.43 1.04 1.57
N LEU A 58 6.98 -0.11 1.13
CA LEU A 58 5.57 -0.46 1.13
C LEU A 58 5.31 -1.64 2.04
N THR A 59 4.12 -1.65 2.64
CA THR A 59 3.63 -2.76 3.43
C THR A 59 2.24 -3.10 2.93
N ALA A 60 1.97 -4.39 2.81
CA ALA A 60 0.64 -4.82 2.40
C ALA A 60 -0.37 -4.39 3.45
N LEU A 61 -1.51 -3.91 2.99
CA LEU A 61 -2.58 -3.58 3.90
C LEU A 61 -3.07 -4.87 4.53
N GLU A 62 -3.60 -4.75 5.74
CA GLU A 62 -4.09 -5.92 6.46
C GLU A 62 -5.07 -6.70 5.60
N LYS A 63 -5.11 -7.99 5.87
CA LYS A 63 -5.97 -8.86 5.10
C LYS A 63 -7.43 -8.48 5.29
N PRO A 64 -8.25 -8.77 4.29
CA PRO A 64 -9.67 -8.42 4.37
C PRO A 64 -10.36 -8.94 5.63
N GLU A 65 -10.00 -10.13 6.08
CA GLU A 65 -10.65 -10.66 7.27
C GLU A 65 -10.34 -9.82 8.51
N ASN A 66 -9.16 -9.22 8.56
CA ASN A 66 -8.82 -8.34 9.67
C ASN A 66 -9.64 -7.06 9.62
N LEU A 67 -9.77 -6.50 8.44
CA LEU A 67 -10.60 -5.33 8.26
C LEU A 67 -12.04 -5.64 8.58
N TYR A 68 -12.48 -6.78 8.15
CA TYR A 68 -13.84 -7.21 8.38
C TYR A 68 -14.13 -7.31 9.86
N GLY A 69 -13.23 -7.95 10.60
CA GLY A 69 -13.40 -8.04 12.04
C GLY A 69 -13.43 -6.69 12.71
N PHE A 70 -12.61 -5.78 12.25
CA PHE A 70 -12.58 -4.44 12.77
C PHE A 70 -13.92 -3.74 12.57
N VAL A 71 -14.47 -3.85 11.38
CA VAL A 71 -15.75 -3.25 11.08
C VAL A 71 -16.84 -3.85 11.95
N GLU A 72 -16.83 -5.14 12.14
CA GLU A 72 -17.80 -5.79 12.99
C GLU A 72 -17.75 -5.28 14.43
N ARG A 73 -16.53 -5.12 14.93
CA ARG A 73 -16.37 -4.61 16.28
C ARG A 73 -16.91 -3.20 16.42
N LEU A 74 -16.68 -2.39 15.42
CA LEU A 74 -17.22 -1.04 15.43
C LEU A 74 -18.73 -1.04 15.44
N HIS A 75 -19.31 -1.89 14.62
CA HIS A 75 -20.76 -1.99 14.55
C HIS A 75 -21.33 -2.44 15.88
N ARG A 76 -20.73 -3.44 16.47
CA ARG A 76 -21.20 -3.91 17.77
C ARG A 76 -21.12 -2.82 18.82
N ALA A 77 -20.02 -2.10 18.81
CA ALA A 77 -19.87 -1.01 19.77
C ALA A 77 -20.94 0.04 19.61
N LYS A 78 -21.38 0.25 18.38
CA LYS A 78 -22.43 1.22 18.13
C LYS A 78 -23.80 0.74 18.59
N TYR A 79 -24.04 -0.53 18.50
CA TYR A 79 -25.36 -1.08 18.70
C TYR A 79 -25.55 -1.73 20.04
N HIS A 80 -24.56 -1.70 20.86
CA HIS A 80 -24.66 -2.29 22.21
C HIS A 80 -24.83 -1.28 23.28
#